data_0f2e003be2cca817aabfa9a108d5ed28
#
_entry.id   0f2e003be2cca817aabfa9a108d5ed28
#
_cell.length_a   1.000
_cell.length_b   1.000
_cell.length_c   1.000
_cell.angle_alpha   90.00
_cell.angle_beta   90.00
_cell.angle_gamma   90.00
#
_symmetry.space_group_name_H-M   'P 1'
#
loop_
_entity.id
_entity.type
_entity.pdbx_description
1 polymer ?
#
loop_
_entity_poly.entity_id
_entity_poly.type
_entity_poly.pdbx_seq_one_letter_code
_entity_poly.pdbx_strand_id
1 'polypeptide(L)'
;MNHPNELSYSKSHEWVKMDGDTVIIGISDFAQDALGDVVFVNLPAEGDDVTASEAFGDIESVKAVSDLICPVTGKVVAVNEELLDSPELLNSDPYGAWIIKVEGVTDKEELLDAAAYEEFCAQEG
;
A
#
# COMPACT_ATOMS: atom_id res chain seq x y z
N MET A 1 2.35 -11.69 -12.66
CA MET A 1 1.68 -10.69 -11.85
C MET A 1 1.75 -9.33 -12.51
N ASN A 2 0.76 -8.48 -12.25
CA ASN A 2 0.72 -7.16 -12.83
C ASN A 2 1.42 -6.14 -11.93
N HIS A 3 2.41 -5.43 -12.50
CA HIS A 3 3.09 -4.35 -11.79
C HIS A 3 3.16 -3.15 -12.74
N PRO A 4 2.17 -2.23 -12.68
CA PRO A 4 2.12 -1.07 -13.56
C PRO A 4 3.41 -0.25 -13.54
N ASN A 5 3.87 0.16 -14.72
CA ASN A 5 5.12 0.90 -14.86
C ASN A 5 5.06 2.33 -14.35
N GLU A 6 3.86 2.90 -14.26
CA GLU A 6 3.66 4.27 -13.78
C GLU A 6 3.69 4.39 -12.26
N LEU A 7 3.79 3.27 -11.54
CA LEU A 7 3.84 3.26 -10.09
C LEU A 7 5.25 3.01 -9.59
N SER A 8 5.50 3.40 -8.34
CA SER A 8 6.70 3.02 -7.60
C SER A 8 6.31 2.05 -6.50
N TYR A 9 7.26 1.27 -6.00
CA TYR A 9 6.97 0.19 -5.06
C TYR A 9 7.96 0.20 -3.91
N SER A 10 7.44 -0.06 -2.70
CA SER A 10 8.31 -0.24 -1.52
C SER A 10 8.72 -1.70 -1.38
N LYS A 11 9.77 -1.94 -0.60
CA LYS A 11 10.23 -3.31 -0.32
C LYS A 11 9.26 -4.08 0.58
N SER A 12 8.33 -3.40 1.22
CA SER A 12 7.25 -4.02 1.99
C SER A 12 5.98 -4.23 1.18
N HIS A 13 6.07 -4.05 -0.15
CA HIS A 13 5.04 -4.38 -1.13
C HIS A 13 3.85 -3.43 -1.17
N GLU A 14 4.06 -2.17 -0.80
CA GLU A 14 3.08 -1.12 -1.07
C GLU A 14 3.42 -0.45 -2.40
N TRP A 15 2.39 -0.08 -3.19
CA TRP A 15 2.59 0.75 -4.36
C TRP A 15 2.36 2.21 -4.00
N VAL A 16 3.03 3.09 -4.73
CA VAL A 16 2.98 4.54 -4.53
C VAL A 16 2.68 5.21 -5.86
N LYS A 17 1.67 6.07 -5.88
CA LYS A 17 1.33 6.89 -7.04
C LYS A 17 1.37 8.36 -6.65
N MET A 18 2.09 9.15 -7.43
CA MET A 18 2.16 10.60 -7.22
C MET A 18 1.03 11.25 -8.01
N ASP A 19 0.24 12.08 -7.33
CA ASP A 19 -0.86 12.86 -7.94
C ASP A 19 -0.74 14.31 -7.45
N GLY A 20 0.12 15.08 -8.13
CA GLY A 20 0.46 16.42 -7.68
C GLY A 20 1.18 16.35 -6.35
N ASP A 21 0.65 17.04 -5.34
CA ASP A 21 1.21 17.05 -3.99
C ASP A 21 0.69 15.90 -3.12
N THR A 22 -0.20 15.07 -3.67
CA THR A 22 -0.82 13.95 -2.97
C THR A 22 -0.11 12.65 -3.35
N VAL A 23 0.19 11.83 -2.35
CA VAL A 23 0.75 10.49 -2.55
C VAL A 23 -0.36 9.48 -2.24
N ILE A 24 -0.64 8.61 -3.20
CA ILE A 24 -1.67 7.58 -3.08
C ILE A 24 -0.96 6.24 -2.84
N ILE A 25 -1.40 5.49 -1.84
CA ILE A 25 -0.73 4.26 -1.39
C ILE A 25 -1.72 3.11 -1.36
N GLY A 26 -1.29 1.96 -1.85
CA GLY A 26 -2.02 0.69 -1.76
C GLY A 26 -1.05 -0.47 -1.69
N ILE A 27 -1.56 -1.69 -1.83
CA ILE A 27 -0.70 -2.89 -1.86
C ILE A 27 -0.59 -3.43 -3.27
N SER A 28 0.55 -4.06 -3.57
CA SER A 28 0.82 -4.63 -4.89
C SER A 28 0.07 -5.93 -5.13
N ASP A 29 0.03 -6.37 -6.37
CA ASP A 29 -0.52 -7.66 -6.75
C ASP A 29 0.23 -8.81 -6.05
N PHE A 30 1.55 -8.70 -5.94
CA PHE A 30 2.36 -9.66 -5.20
C PHE A 30 1.91 -9.76 -3.74
N ALA A 31 1.67 -8.62 -3.09
CA ALA A 31 1.26 -8.58 -1.69
C ALA A 31 -0.09 -9.26 -1.47
N GLN A 32 -1.09 -8.96 -2.30
CA GLN A 32 -2.40 -9.57 -2.12
C GLN A 32 -2.38 -11.07 -2.40
N ASP A 33 -1.55 -11.51 -3.34
CA ASP A 33 -1.40 -12.94 -3.65
C ASP A 33 -0.77 -13.69 -2.47
N ALA A 34 0.25 -13.09 -1.85
CA ALA A 34 0.92 -13.67 -0.70
C ALA A 34 0.00 -13.75 0.53
N LEU A 35 -0.88 -12.76 0.70
CA LEU A 35 -1.83 -12.71 1.82
C LEU A 35 -2.99 -13.70 1.66
N GLY A 36 -3.40 -13.96 0.43
CA GLY A 36 -4.63 -14.70 0.16
C GLY A 36 -5.84 -13.81 0.40
N ASP A 37 -7.01 -14.40 0.66
CA ASP A 37 -8.26 -13.65 0.77
C ASP A 37 -8.25 -12.68 1.95
N VAL A 38 -8.38 -11.40 1.66
CA VAL A 38 -8.42 -10.34 2.66
C VAL A 38 -9.80 -10.31 3.29
N VAL A 39 -9.86 -10.31 4.61
CA VAL A 39 -11.12 -10.33 5.36
C VAL A 39 -11.37 -9.05 6.16
N PHE A 40 -10.31 -8.29 6.46
CA PHE A 40 -10.44 -7.04 7.21
C PHE A 40 -9.23 -6.14 6.99
N VAL A 41 -9.46 -4.82 7.02
CA VAL A 41 -8.40 -3.82 6.89
C VAL A 41 -8.55 -2.82 8.03
N ASN A 42 -7.49 -2.61 8.80
CA ASN A 42 -7.44 -1.56 9.81
C ASN A 42 -6.81 -0.32 9.20
N LEU A 43 -7.59 0.76 9.11
CA LEU A 43 -7.18 2.01 8.48
C LEU A 43 -6.87 3.07 9.54
N PRO A 44 -5.93 4.01 9.23
CA PRO A 44 -5.76 5.19 10.06
C PRO A 44 -6.94 6.14 9.87
N ALA A 45 -6.97 7.24 10.62
CA ALA A 45 -7.97 8.28 10.47
C ALA A 45 -7.40 9.43 9.64
N GLU A 46 -8.29 10.17 8.96
CA GLU A 46 -7.90 11.42 8.32
C GLU A 46 -7.32 12.37 9.36
N GLY A 47 -6.23 13.02 9.02
CA GLY A 47 -5.53 13.91 9.93
C GLY A 47 -4.41 13.24 10.73
N ASP A 48 -4.32 11.92 10.69
CA ASP A 48 -3.23 11.21 11.37
C ASP A 48 -1.89 11.47 10.66
N ASP A 49 -0.84 11.55 11.45
CA ASP A 49 0.51 11.62 10.90
C ASP A 49 1.03 10.21 10.66
N VAL A 50 1.73 10.02 9.55
CA VAL A 50 2.39 8.76 9.22
C VAL A 50 3.87 9.01 9.01
N THR A 51 4.68 8.01 9.29
CA THR A 51 6.14 8.10 9.20
C THR A 51 6.67 7.01 8.29
N ALA A 52 7.60 7.38 7.41
CA ALA A 52 8.24 6.42 6.50
C ALA A 52 8.85 5.26 7.31
N SER A 53 8.64 4.05 6.81
CA SER A 53 9.12 2.80 7.42
C SER A 53 8.40 2.37 8.70
N GLU A 54 7.30 3.04 9.06
CA GLU A 54 6.48 2.66 10.22
C GLU A 54 5.09 2.18 9.78
N ALA A 55 4.49 1.32 10.58
CA ALA A 55 3.16 0.81 10.30
C ALA A 55 2.12 1.92 10.43
N PHE A 56 1.17 1.98 9.47
CA PHE A 56 0.05 2.90 9.53
C PHE A 56 -1.30 2.18 9.65
N GLY A 57 -1.30 0.88 9.57
CA GLY A 57 -2.48 0.03 9.67
C GLY A 57 -2.08 -1.42 9.49
N ASP A 58 -3.06 -2.28 9.30
CA ASP A 58 -2.79 -3.69 9.00
C ASP A 58 -3.91 -4.30 8.16
N ILE A 59 -3.61 -5.46 7.59
CA ILE A 59 -4.56 -6.25 6.80
C ILE A 59 -4.66 -7.62 7.44
N GLU A 60 -5.90 -8.06 7.68
CA GLU A 60 -6.17 -9.43 8.13
C GLU A 60 -6.65 -10.26 6.96
N SER A 61 -6.04 -11.40 6.76
CA SER A 61 -6.44 -12.37 5.73
C SER A 61 -6.77 -13.70 6.38
N VAL A 62 -7.25 -14.63 5.56
CA VAL A 62 -7.53 -16.00 6.03
C VAL A 62 -6.26 -16.74 6.50
N LYS A 63 -5.08 -16.25 6.11
CA LYS A 63 -3.79 -16.88 6.45
C LYS A 63 -3.06 -16.19 7.61
N ALA A 64 -3.14 -14.84 7.70
CA ALA A 64 -2.26 -14.08 8.58
C ALA A 64 -2.75 -12.64 8.77
N VAL A 65 -2.07 -11.93 9.68
CA VAL A 65 -2.20 -10.48 9.83
C VAL A 65 -0.87 -9.87 9.37
N SER A 66 -0.93 -8.85 8.51
CA SER A 66 0.24 -8.18 7.96
C SER A 66 0.16 -6.68 8.20
N ASP A 67 1.23 -6.09 8.72
CA ASP A 67 1.31 -4.65 8.90
C ASP A 67 1.42 -3.95 7.55
N LEU A 68 0.76 -2.78 7.45
CA LEU A 68 0.93 -1.88 6.33
C LEU A 68 1.99 -0.87 6.71
N ILE A 69 3.11 -0.88 5.99
CA ILE A 69 4.25 0.00 6.26
C ILE A 69 4.15 1.21 5.35
N CYS A 70 4.22 2.41 5.94
CA CYS A 70 4.11 3.63 5.16
C CYS A 70 5.44 3.93 4.45
N PRO A 71 5.41 4.17 3.14
CA PRO A 71 6.64 4.50 2.41
C PRO A 71 7.03 5.97 2.50
N VAL A 72 6.18 6.81 3.10
CA VAL A 72 6.42 8.26 3.16
C VAL A 72 6.06 8.80 4.55
N THR A 73 6.65 9.95 4.89
CA THR A 73 6.28 10.72 6.09
C THR A 73 5.37 11.86 5.65
N GLY A 74 4.23 12.00 6.27
CA GLY A 74 3.27 13.07 5.95
C GLY A 74 2.00 12.94 6.77
N LYS A 75 0.93 13.53 6.27
CA LYS A 75 -0.37 13.53 6.93
C LYS A 75 -1.42 12.85 6.05
N VAL A 76 -2.21 11.97 6.64
CA VAL A 76 -3.31 11.29 5.95
C VAL A 76 -4.42 12.30 5.67
N VAL A 77 -4.76 12.47 4.40
CA VAL A 77 -5.84 13.40 3.98
C VAL A 77 -7.08 12.64 3.50
N ALA A 78 -6.96 11.36 3.22
CA ALA A 78 -8.09 10.53 2.84
C ALA A 78 -7.79 9.05 3.12
N VAL A 79 -8.83 8.30 3.46
CA VAL A 79 -8.77 6.84 3.60
C VAL A 79 -9.88 6.25 2.73
N ASN A 80 -9.63 5.06 2.17
CA ASN A 80 -10.63 4.40 1.33
C ASN A 80 -11.59 3.59 2.19
N GLU A 81 -12.69 4.21 2.57
CA GLU A 81 -13.68 3.60 3.45
C GLU A 81 -14.39 2.40 2.81
N GLU A 82 -14.38 2.27 1.49
CA GLU A 82 -14.93 1.10 0.81
C GLU A 82 -14.28 -0.20 1.28
N LEU A 83 -13.02 -0.13 1.70
CA LEU A 83 -12.28 -1.30 2.18
C LEU A 83 -12.83 -1.83 3.50
N LEU A 84 -13.56 -1.00 4.26
CA LEU A 84 -14.21 -1.44 5.50
C LEU A 84 -15.40 -2.35 5.21
N ASP A 85 -16.11 -2.10 4.10
CA ASP A 85 -17.26 -2.92 3.68
C ASP A 85 -16.86 -4.03 2.71
N SER A 86 -15.84 -3.77 1.89
CA SER A 86 -15.41 -4.68 0.83
C SER A 86 -13.89 -4.85 0.81
N PRO A 87 -13.30 -5.42 1.86
CA PRO A 87 -11.84 -5.59 1.93
C PRO A 87 -11.29 -6.48 0.81
N GLU A 88 -12.09 -7.35 0.23
CA GLU A 88 -11.70 -8.21 -0.88
C GLU A 88 -11.36 -7.44 -2.16
N LEU A 89 -11.65 -6.14 -2.23
CA LEU A 89 -11.20 -5.29 -3.34
C LEU A 89 -9.68 -5.28 -3.46
N LEU A 90 -8.97 -5.46 -2.35
CA LEU A 90 -7.52 -5.56 -2.37
C LEU A 90 -7.05 -6.79 -3.14
N ASN A 91 -7.85 -7.84 -3.19
CA ASN A 91 -7.54 -9.04 -3.97
C ASN A 91 -7.95 -8.88 -5.43
N SER A 92 -9.16 -8.36 -5.68
CA SER A 92 -9.71 -8.31 -7.03
C SER A 92 -9.15 -7.16 -7.86
N ASP A 93 -8.78 -6.05 -7.23
CA ASP A 93 -8.28 -4.86 -7.92
C ASP A 93 -7.28 -4.09 -7.05
N PRO A 94 -6.10 -4.66 -6.78
CA PRO A 94 -5.14 -4.04 -5.85
C PRO A 94 -4.67 -2.66 -6.30
N TYR A 95 -4.65 -2.37 -7.59
CA TYR A 95 -4.18 -1.08 -8.10
C TYR A 95 -5.31 -0.04 -8.23
N GLY A 96 -6.57 -0.47 -8.21
CA GLY A 96 -7.71 0.42 -8.11
C GLY A 96 -8.14 0.65 -6.67
N ALA A 97 -7.86 -0.30 -5.79
CA ALA A 97 -8.23 -0.24 -4.37
C ALA A 97 -7.13 0.46 -3.57
N TRP A 98 -7.03 1.77 -3.70
CA TRP A 98 -6.09 2.55 -2.89
C TRP A 98 -6.49 2.47 -1.41
N ILE A 99 -5.51 2.63 -0.52
CA ILE A 99 -5.73 2.50 0.93
C ILE A 99 -5.77 3.87 1.59
N ILE A 100 -4.73 4.69 1.42
CA ILE A 100 -4.66 6.03 1.98
C ILE A 100 -4.11 7.02 0.95
N LYS A 101 -4.40 8.31 1.20
CA LYS A 101 -3.76 9.43 0.48
C LYS A 101 -3.07 10.30 1.50
N VAL A 102 -1.84 10.71 1.20
CA VAL A 102 -0.96 11.45 2.11
C VAL A 102 -0.52 12.75 1.44
N GLU A 103 -0.52 13.86 2.19
CA GLU A 103 0.01 15.14 1.75
C GLU A 103 1.06 15.64 2.74
N GLY A 104 1.76 16.71 2.36
CA GLY A 104 2.81 17.27 3.20
C GLY A 104 3.99 16.35 3.38
N VAL A 105 4.34 15.59 2.32
CA VAL A 105 5.42 14.62 2.39
C VAL A 105 6.77 15.31 2.59
N THR A 106 7.47 14.91 3.67
CA THR A 106 8.78 15.46 4.03
C THR A 106 9.90 14.45 3.89
N ASP A 107 9.56 13.15 3.88
CA ASP A 107 10.53 12.07 3.76
C ASP A 107 9.88 10.88 3.09
N LYS A 108 10.68 10.03 2.45
CA LYS A 108 10.18 8.80 1.84
C LYS A 108 11.26 7.74 1.81
N GLU A 109 10.84 6.47 1.78
CA GLU A 109 11.73 5.33 1.59
C GLU A 109 12.30 5.34 0.17
N GLU A 110 13.37 4.60 -0.03
CA GLU A 110 13.85 4.31 -1.37
C GLU A 110 12.82 3.42 -2.06
N LEU A 111 12.26 3.92 -3.15
CA LEU A 111 11.24 3.21 -3.90
C LEU A 111 11.83 2.56 -5.15
N LEU A 112 11.24 1.45 -5.56
CA LEU A 112 11.64 0.70 -6.74
C LEU A 112 10.69 1.01 -7.89
N ASP A 113 11.20 1.04 -9.12
CA ASP A 113 10.34 1.06 -10.28
C ASP A 113 9.78 -0.35 -10.52
N ALA A 114 8.87 -0.50 -11.48
CA ALA A 114 8.22 -1.79 -11.74
C ALA A 114 9.23 -2.89 -12.07
N ALA A 115 10.24 -2.60 -12.89
CA ALA A 115 11.24 -3.58 -13.29
C ALA A 115 12.10 -4.04 -12.10
N ALA A 116 12.58 -3.09 -11.29
CA ALA A 116 13.36 -3.40 -10.10
C ALA A 116 12.52 -4.15 -9.07
N TYR A 117 11.25 -3.78 -8.92
CA TYR A 117 10.35 -4.44 -8.00
C TYR A 117 10.06 -5.89 -8.43
N GLU A 118 9.85 -6.13 -9.71
CA GLU A 118 9.63 -7.50 -10.22
C GLU A 118 10.83 -8.38 -9.93
N GLU A 119 12.03 -7.86 -10.09
CA GLU A 119 13.26 -8.58 -9.76
C GLU A 119 13.36 -8.86 -8.26
N PHE A 120 13.00 -7.88 -7.45
CA PHE A 120 12.95 -8.03 -5.99
C PHE A 120 11.97 -9.13 -5.57
N CYS A 121 10.77 -9.15 -6.15
CA CYS A 121 9.76 -10.18 -5.87
C CYS A 121 10.26 -11.58 -6.27
N ALA A 122 10.96 -11.67 -7.39
CA ALA A 122 11.50 -12.95 -7.86
C ALA A 122 12.54 -13.52 -6.88
N GLN A 123 13.29 -12.65 -6.20
CA GLN A 123 14.27 -13.07 -5.19
C GLN A 123 13.61 -13.50 -3.88
N GLU A 124 12.47 -12.92 -3.54
CA GLU A 124 11.75 -13.27 -2.31
C GLU A 124 10.96 -14.56 -2.45
N GLY A 125 10.44 -14.75 -3.64
CA GLY A 125 9.48 -15.76 -3.84
C GLY A 125 9.73 -16.90 -4.61
#